data_93a912ecfda4e71e0016b87798ef1d74
#
_entry.id   93a912ecfda4e71e0016b87798ef1d74
#
_cell.length_a   1.000
_cell.length_b   1.000
_cell.length_c   1.000
_cell.angle_alpha   90.00
_cell.angle_beta   90.00
_cell.angle_gamma   90.00
#
_symmetry.space_group_name_H-M   'P 1'
#
loop_
_entity.id
_entity.type
_entity.pdbx_description
1 polymer ?
#
loop_
_entity_poly.entity_id
_entity_poly.type
_entity_poly.pdbx_seq_one_letter_code
_entity_poly.pdbx_strand_id
1 'polypeptide(L)'
;MQTMKANVFRGPNKIGIEEVPRPSAGVGEAVIRITLTTICGTDLHILRGEYPVKPGLVIGHEPVGVIEELGEGLSGYKIGDRVLVGAITPCGQCRACLSAQWAQCGHGEGVEAIGGWRFGNTINGAQAEYLLVPNAQANLAKIPDELSDEQVVLLADIASTGFSGAESANIRIGDTVAVFAQGPIGLCATAGAKLIGASLIIGVESDPVRMEMSKRMGAHVVLDPTQCDVVAEIKKLTGGGADVAIEALGLQVTFENALRCLRPGGTLSSLGVYSGKLQVPYDAFAAGLGDYKIVTTLCPGGKERMRRLMSMVQSKRFDPLPLLTHRFKLDQIVEAYTVFGSRREGCLKVAIMP
;
A
#
# COMPACT_ATOMS: atom_id res chain seq x y z
N MET A 1 6.77 34.70 1.59
CA MET A 1 6.81 33.22 1.87
C MET A 1 7.26 32.53 0.59
N GLN A 2 8.15 31.55 0.71
CA GLN A 2 8.47 30.71 -0.44
C GLN A 2 7.26 29.84 -0.80
N THR A 3 7.02 29.63 -2.09
CA THR A 3 5.99 28.73 -2.61
C THR A 3 6.62 27.48 -3.21
N MET A 4 5.80 26.49 -3.48
CA MET A 4 6.15 25.25 -4.15
C MET A 4 5.01 24.77 -5.04
N LYS A 5 5.31 24.03 -6.08
CA LYS A 5 4.30 23.33 -6.89
C LYS A 5 3.77 22.10 -6.16
N ALA A 6 2.46 21.90 -6.23
CA ALA A 6 1.81 20.74 -5.65
C ALA A 6 0.53 20.36 -6.38
N ASN A 7 0.19 19.08 -6.36
CA ASN A 7 -1.09 18.56 -6.87
C ASN A 7 -2.19 18.77 -5.81
N VAL A 8 -3.05 19.74 -6.04
CA VAL A 8 -4.12 20.12 -5.10
C VAL A 8 -5.45 19.51 -5.50
N PHE A 9 -6.11 18.87 -4.53
CA PHE A 9 -7.47 18.37 -4.68
C PHE A 9 -8.48 19.51 -4.46
N ARG A 10 -9.38 19.73 -5.40
CA ARG A 10 -10.40 20.80 -5.37
C ARG A 10 -11.85 20.28 -5.31
N GLY A 11 -12.01 18.96 -5.15
CA GLY A 11 -13.29 18.27 -5.14
C GLY A 11 -13.34 17.15 -6.16
N PRO A 12 -14.44 16.40 -6.23
CA PRO A 12 -14.57 15.25 -7.14
C PRO A 12 -14.20 15.60 -8.58
N ASN A 13 -13.33 14.79 -9.16
CA ASN A 13 -12.78 14.93 -10.51
C ASN A 13 -11.99 16.23 -10.76
N LYS A 14 -11.51 16.90 -9.71
CA LYS A 14 -10.78 18.16 -9.82
C LYS A 14 -9.46 18.09 -9.03
N ILE A 15 -8.36 17.88 -9.76
CA ILE A 15 -6.99 18.00 -9.28
C ILE A 15 -6.19 18.86 -10.24
N GLY A 16 -5.09 19.43 -9.78
CA GLY A 16 -4.19 20.18 -10.64
C GLY A 16 -2.99 20.75 -9.90
N ILE A 17 -2.01 21.20 -10.66
CA ILE A 17 -0.83 21.86 -10.12
C ILE A 17 -1.15 23.28 -9.73
N GLU A 18 -0.82 23.61 -8.49
CA GLU A 18 -0.95 24.96 -7.94
C GLU A 18 0.31 25.33 -7.17
N GLU A 19 0.53 26.65 -7.05
CA GLU A 19 1.52 27.22 -6.13
C GLU A 19 0.92 27.26 -4.73
N VAL A 20 1.55 26.57 -3.79
CA VAL A 20 1.14 26.55 -2.37
C VAL A 20 2.32 26.96 -1.48
N PRO A 21 2.08 27.41 -0.25
CA PRO A 21 3.17 27.72 0.68
C PRO A 21 4.08 26.52 0.90
N ARG A 22 5.41 26.70 0.75
CA ARG A 22 6.39 25.69 1.14
C ARG A 22 6.34 25.52 2.67
N PRO A 23 6.30 24.27 3.18
CA PRO A 23 6.32 24.03 4.62
C PRO A 23 7.69 24.36 5.24
N SER A 24 7.70 24.56 6.56
CA SER A 24 8.89 24.65 7.40
C SER A 24 8.80 23.65 8.55
N ALA A 25 9.96 23.16 9.01
CA ALA A 25 10.02 22.14 10.06
C ALA A 25 9.87 22.77 11.45
N GLY A 26 8.91 22.26 12.23
CA GLY A 26 8.78 22.47 13.66
C GLY A 26 9.55 21.45 14.50
N VAL A 27 9.37 21.49 15.82
CA VAL A 27 9.98 20.56 16.76
C VAL A 27 9.54 19.13 16.45
N GLY A 28 10.49 18.20 16.28
CA GLY A 28 10.22 16.79 15.93
C GLY A 28 9.79 16.54 14.50
N GLU A 29 9.83 17.56 13.64
CA GLU A 29 9.43 17.48 12.23
C GLU A 29 10.65 17.64 11.30
N ALA A 30 10.50 17.23 10.05
CA ALA A 30 11.48 17.48 9.00
C ALA A 30 10.78 17.87 7.71
N VAL A 31 11.40 18.71 6.88
CA VAL A 31 10.99 18.96 5.50
C VAL A 31 11.89 18.17 4.59
N ILE A 32 11.29 17.37 3.72
CA ILE A 32 12.00 16.67 2.65
C ILE A 32 11.66 17.31 1.30
N ARG A 33 12.67 17.47 0.45
CA ARG A 33 12.47 17.75 -0.97
C ARG A 33 12.19 16.41 -1.64
N ILE A 34 11.01 16.29 -2.25
CA ILE A 34 10.59 15.06 -2.92
C ILE A 34 11.44 14.85 -4.17
N THR A 35 12.00 13.66 -4.31
CA THR A 35 12.69 13.22 -5.53
C THR A 35 11.84 12.27 -6.34
N LEU A 36 10.95 11.53 -5.67
CA LEU A 36 10.03 10.60 -6.31
C LEU A 36 8.80 10.37 -5.42
N THR A 37 7.64 10.34 -6.03
CA THR A 37 6.38 9.87 -5.40
C THR A 37 5.60 9.03 -6.41
N THR A 38 4.45 8.52 -6.04
CA THR A 38 3.63 7.70 -6.95
C THR A 38 2.15 8.05 -6.85
N ILE A 39 1.34 7.44 -7.73
CA ILE A 39 -0.13 7.44 -7.67
C ILE A 39 -0.59 6.09 -7.11
N CYS A 40 -1.48 6.13 -6.11
CA CYS A 40 -2.14 4.97 -5.51
C CYS A 40 -3.59 4.85 -5.96
N GLY A 41 -4.16 3.65 -5.82
CA GLY A 41 -5.61 3.44 -5.98
C GLY A 41 -6.45 4.32 -5.06
N THR A 42 -5.96 4.57 -3.86
CA THR A 42 -6.58 5.48 -2.89
C THR A 42 -6.69 6.92 -3.42
N ASP A 43 -5.69 7.40 -4.16
CA ASP A 43 -5.76 8.74 -4.77
C ASP A 43 -6.87 8.83 -5.82
N LEU A 44 -7.17 7.72 -6.53
CA LEU A 44 -8.32 7.65 -7.45
C LEU A 44 -9.65 7.66 -6.69
N HIS A 45 -9.75 6.99 -5.54
CA HIS A 45 -10.93 7.04 -4.69
C HIS A 45 -11.18 8.46 -4.16
N ILE A 46 -10.12 9.17 -3.77
CA ILE A 46 -10.19 10.59 -3.40
C ILE A 46 -10.65 11.42 -4.59
N LEU A 47 -10.03 11.27 -5.76
CA LEU A 47 -10.39 12.00 -6.97
C LEU A 47 -11.86 11.83 -7.36
N ARG A 48 -12.41 10.62 -7.20
CA ARG A 48 -13.82 10.31 -7.49
C ARG A 48 -14.79 10.78 -6.41
N GLY A 49 -14.29 11.27 -5.27
CA GLY A 49 -15.11 11.66 -4.11
C GLY A 49 -15.66 10.48 -3.31
N GLU A 50 -15.11 9.29 -3.51
CA GLU A 50 -15.45 8.07 -2.78
C GLU A 50 -14.83 8.06 -1.38
N TYR A 51 -13.79 8.86 -1.18
CA TYR A 51 -13.13 9.06 0.09
C TYR A 51 -13.14 10.55 0.50
N PRO A 52 -13.60 10.91 1.73
CA PRO A 52 -13.81 12.28 2.13
C PRO A 52 -12.48 12.96 2.49
N VAL A 53 -11.95 13.76 1.56
CA VAL A 53 -10.80 14.64 1.76
C VAL A 53 -11.23 16.09 1.55
N LYS A 54 -10.69 17.00 2.36
CA LYS A 54 -11.03 18.43 2.26
C LYS A 54 -10.44 19.04 0.98
N PRO A 55 -11.25 19.79 0.20
CA PRO A 55 -10.72 20.59 -0.90
C PRO A 55 -9.64 21.57 -0.42
N GLY A 56 -8.58 21.71 -1.22
CA GLY A 56 -7.41 22.54 -0.89
C GLY A 56 -6.24 21.73 -0.35
N LEU A 57 -6.40 20.43 -0.10
CA LEU A 57 -5.32 19.57 0.36
C LEU A 57 -4.45 19.09 -0.81
N VAL A 58 -3.14 19.02 -0.59
CA VAL A 58 -2.20 18.32 -1.48
C VAL A 58 -2.37 16.82 -1.25
N ILE A 59 -2.54 16.03 -2.32
CA ILE A 59 -2.73 14.58 -2.23
C ILE A 59 -1.42 13.80 -2.45
N GLY A 60 -1.50 12.45 -2.31
CA GLY A 60 -0.34 11.55 -2.41
C GLY A 60 0.27 11.19 -1.04
N HIS A 61 0.75 9.94 -0.92
CA HIS A 61 1.21 9.39 0.36
C HIS A 61 2.41 8.42 0.25
N GLU A 62 3.11 8.41 -0.87
CA GLU A 62 4.25 7.49 -1.10
C GLU A 62 5.53 8.29 -1.40
N PRO A 63 6.13 8.99 -0.42
CA PRO A 63 7.26 9.89 -0.65
C PRO A 63 8.62 9.21 -0.54
N VAL A 64 9.50 9.56 -1.47
CA VAL A 64 10.96 9.46 -1.37
C VAL A 64 11.54 10.85 -1.56
N GLY A 65 12.56 11.21 -0.78
CA GLY A 65 13.15 12.53 -0.90
C GLY A 65 14.48 12.69 -0.17
N VAL A 66 14.92 13.92 -0.14
CA VAL A 66 16.16 14.36 0.52
C VAL A 66 15.79 15.33 1.63
N ILE A 67 16.37 15.18 2.80
CA ILE A 67 16.15 16.08 3.93
C ILE A 67 16.69 17.48 3.60
N GLU A 68 15.81 18.48 3.64
CA GLU A 68 16.13 19.88 3.43
C GLU A 68 16.11 20.70 4.72
N GLU A 69 15.24 20.36 5.68
CA GLU A 69 15.16 21.01 6.99
C GLU A 69 14.95 19.97 8.08
N LEU A 70 15.59 20.19 9.21
CA LEU A 70 15.44 19.36 10.43
C LEU A 70 14.98 20.26 11.56
N GLY A 71 13.83 19.93 12.15
CA GLY A 71 13.37 20.54 13.39
C GLY A 71 14.18 20.09 14.60
N GLU A 72 14.07 20.81 15.69
CA GLU A 72 14.70 20.45 16.96
C GLU A 72 14.23 19.07 17.48
N GLY A 73 15.10 18.38 18.24
CA GLY A 73 14.79 17.10 18.88
C GLY A 73 15.03 15.88 17.98
N LEU A 74 15.46 16.05 16.74
CA LEU A 74 15.84 14.94 15.85
C LEU A 74 17.31 14.55 16.02
N SER A 75 17.60 13.26 16.00
CA SER A 75 18.94 12.72 16.11
C SER A 75 19.25 11.69 15.04
N GLY A 76 20.53 11.63 14.63
CA GLY A 76 20.99 10.64 13.65
C GLY A 76 20.68 11.01 12.20
N TYR A 77 20.18 12.21 11.91
CA TYR A 77 19.92 12.73 10.56
C TYR A 77 20.76 13.97 10.29
N LYS A 78 21.01 14.23 9.00
CA LYS A 78 21.60 15.46 8.49
C LYS A 78 20.89 15.91 7.22
N ILE A 79 20.98 17.18 6.92
CA ILE A 79 20.55 17.75 5.63
C ILE A 79 21.32 17.03 4.51
N GLY A 80 20.60 16.65 3.45
CA GLY A 80 21.13 15.85 2.35
C GLY A 80 20.97 14.33 2.50
N ASP A 81 20.55 13.81 3.66
CA ASP A 81 20.23 12.39 3.79
C ASP A 81 19.03 12.02 2.88
N ARG A 82 19.17 10.95 2.09
CA ARG A 82 18.08 10.37 1.31
C ARG A 82 17.19 9.53 2.22
N VAL A 83 15.87 9.71 2.12
CA VAL A 83 14.92 9.05 3.01
C VAL A 83 13.69 8.54 2.28
N LEU A 84 13.21 7.39 2.74
CA LEU A 84 11.91 6.82 2.44
C LEU A 84 10.98 7.08 3.62
N VAL A 85 9.75 7.51 3.36
CA VAL A 85 8.72 7.66 4.38
C VAL A 85 7.52 6.79 4.01
N GLY A 86 7.01 6.01 4.96
CA GLY A 86 5.84 5.17 4.73
C GLY A 86 4.55 5.99 4.58
N ALA A 87 3.57 5.43 3.88
CA ALA A 87 2.24 6.03 3.74
C ALA A 87 1.56 6.27 5.09
N ILE A 88 1.85 5.44 6.06
CA ILE A 88 1.41 5.57 7.44
C ILE A 88 2.53 6.18 8.27
N THR A 89 2.21 7.28 8.96
CA THR A 89 3.16 8.06 9.77
C THR A 89 2.79 8.03 11.25
N PRO A 90 3.13 6.92 11.96
CA PRO A 90 2.85 6.77 13.38
C PRO A 90 3.61 7.80 14.23
N CYS A 91 3.04 8.19 15.37
CA CYS A 91 3.76 9.04 16.34
C CYS A 91 4.84 8.26 17.13
N GLY A 92 4.74 6.94 17.16
CA GLY A 92 5.70 6.06 17.86
C GLY A 92 5.49 5.94 19.38
N GLN A 93 4.57 6.70 20.00
CA GLN A 93 4.47 6.80 21.45
C GLN A 93 3.06 6.61 22.04
N CYS A 94 2.01 6.65 21.23
CA CYS A 94 0.65 6.40 21.72
C CYS A 94 0.41 4.88 21.93
N ARG A 95 -0.67 4.55 22.64
CA ARG A 95 -1.02 3.16 22.95
C ARG A 95 -1.08 2.27 21.70
N ALA A 96 -1.69 2.74 20.62
CA ALA A 96 -1.77 1.98 19.37
C ALA A 96 -0.38 1.69 18.78
N CYS A 97 0.51 2.70 18.74
CA CYS A 97 1.89 2.53 18.27
C CYS A 97 2.69 1.55 19.13
N LEU A 98 2.59 1.68 20.45
CA LEU A 98 3.27 0.79 21.42
C LEU A 98 2.76 -0.66 21.35
N SER A 99 1.52 -0.85 20.87
CA SER A 99 0.92 -2.18 20.61
C SER A 99 1.11 -2.65 19.16
N ALA A 100 2.02 -2.02 18.41
CA ALA A 100 2.30 -2.31 16.99
C ALA A 100 1.09 -2.12 16.03
N GLN A 101 0.09 -1.35 16.45
CA GLN A 101 -1.06 -0.97 15.63
C GLN A 101 -0.83 0.41 14.99
N TRP A 102 0.26 0.58 14.27
CA TRP A 102 0.72 1.88 13.76
C TRP A 102 -0.28 2.58 12.86
N ALA A 103 -1.04 1.82 12.07
CA ALA A 103 -2.07 2.38 11.20
C ALA A 103 -3.22 3.03 11.98
N GLN A 104 -3.43 2.62 13.24
CA GLN A 104 -4.42 3.16 14.16
C GLN A 104 -3.81 4.18 15.14
N CYS A 105 -2.72 4.85 14.72
CA CYS A 105 -2.08 5.88 15.53
C CYS A 105 -3.06 7.00 15.92
N GLY A 106 -3.10 7.34 17.22
CA GLY A 106 -3.93 8.41 17.75
C GLY A 106 -3.41 8.89 19.10
N HIS A 107 -3.80 10.08 19.51
CA HIS A 107 -3.43 10.65 20.79
C HIS A 107 -4.57 10.50 21.80
N GLY A 108 -4.23 10.14 23.02
CA GLY A 108 -5.17 10.02 24.11
C GLY A 108 -5.87 8.65 24.22
N GLU A 109 -7.02 8.59 24.87
CA GLU A 109 -7.73 7.36 25.19
C GLU A 109 -8.51 6.77 24.01
N GLY A 110 -8.87 7.59 23.04
CA GLY A 110 -9.53 7.17 21.81
C GLY A 110 -8.53 7.11 20.66
N VAL A 111 -8.55 6.04 19.88
CA VAL A 111 -7.80 5.93 18.62
C VAL A 111 -8.76 6.26 17.49
N GLU A 112 -8.48 7.34 16.76
CA GLU A 112 -9.20 7.58 15.51
C GLU A 112 -8.88 6.46 14.52
N ALA A 113 -9.90 5.87 13.92
CA ALA A 113 -9.72 4.86 12.90
C ALA A 113 -8.82 5.42 11.78
N ILE A 114 -7.81 4.64 11.36
CA ILE A 114 -6.83 5.03 10.34
C ILE A 114 -6.03 6.30 10.64
N GLY A 115 -5.93 6.69 11.91
CA GLY A 115 -5.26 7.94 12.34
C GLY A 115 -3.78 8.03 11.98
N GLY A 116 -3.13 6.91 11.64
CA GLY A 116 -1.77 6.90 11.09
C GLY A 116 -1.68 7.30 9.62
N TRP A 117 -2.76 7.24 8.85
CA TRP A 117 -2.80 7.72 7.48
C TRP A 117 -3.09 9.22 7.45
N ARG A 118 -2.05 10.02 7.33
CA ARG A 118 -2.11 11.49 7.41
C ARG A 118 -1.88 12.16 6.06
N PHE A 119 -0.85 11.76 5.32
CA PHE A 119 -0.50 12.35 4.03
C PHE A 119 -1.62 12.20 3.01
N GLY A 120 -2.00 13.33 2.39
CA GLY A 120 -3.06 13.37 1.40
C GLY A 120 -4.46 13.07 1.94
N ASN A 121 -4.61 12.98 3.27
CA ASN A 121 -5.86 12.71 3.96
C ASN A 121 -6.20 13.84 4.97
N THR A 122 -5.39 14.01 6.02
CA THR A 122 -5.60 15.05 7.06
C THR A 122 -4.56 16.16 7.01
N ILE A 123 -3.41 15.90 6.42
CA ILE A 123 -2.34 16.87 6.15
C ILE A 123 -1.93 16.80 4.69
N ASN A 124 -1.21 17.83 4.22
CA ASN A 124 -0.68 17.87 2.86
C ASN A 124 0.17 16.64 2.54
N GLY A 125 0.00 16.12 1.34
CA GLY A 125 0.61 14.88 0.86
C GLY A 125 1.85 15.10 0.00
N ALA A 126 2.26 14.01 -0.66
CA ALA A 126 3.58 13.85 -1.28
C ALA A 126 3.62 14.22 -2.78
N GLN A 127 2.50 14.50 -3.44
CA GLN A 127 2.52 14.92 -4.85
C GLN A 127 2.82 16.43 -4.94
N ALA A 128 4.03 16.81 -4.49
CA ALA A 128 4.53 18.18 -4.38
C ALA A 128 6.05 18.20 -4.44
N GLU A 129 6.66 19.38 -4.53
CA GLU A 129 8.12 19.53 -4.49
C GLU A 129 8.69 19.30 -3.08
N TYR A 130 7.95 19.66 -2.02
CA TYR A 130 8.37 19.48 -0.62
C TYR A 130 7.24 18.90 0.23
N LEU A 131 7.63 18.15 1.25
CA LEU A 131 6.72 17.51 2.20
C LEU A 131 7.20 17.74 3.63
N LEU A 132 6.29 18.17 4.51
CA LEU A 132 6.49 18.15 5.95
C LEU A 132 6.23 16.78 6.51
N VAL A 133 7.23 16.17 7.14
CA VAL A 133 7.12 14.85 7.78
C VAL A 133 6.94 15.04 9.28
N PRO A 134 5.76 14.77 9.85
CA PRO A 134 5.53 14.83 11.28
C PRO A 134 6.17 13.63 11.99
N ASN A 135 6.52 13.82 13.28
CA ASN A 135 7.15 12.75 14.09
C ASN A 135 8.34 12.11 13.34
N ALA A 136 9.20 12.95 12.76
CA ALA A 136 10.22 12.55 11.80
C ALA A 136 11.17 11.49 12.35
N GLN A 137 11.46 11.49 13.66
CA GLN A 137 12.30 10.47 14.31
C GLN A 137 11.72 9.06 14.18
N ALA A 138 10.40 8.91 14.11
CA ALA A 138 9.72 7.64 13.95
C ALA A 138 9.48 7.25 12.47
N ASN A 139 9.61 8.19 11.54
CA ASN A 139 9.11 8.02 10.17
C ASN A 139 10.17 8.12 9.06
N LEU A 140 11.29 8.81 9.29
CA LEU A 140 12.37 8.90 8.30
C LEU A 140 13.22 7.64 8.29
N ALA A 141 13.16 6.85 7.23
CA ALA A 141 14.04 5.70 7.01
C ALA A 141 15.13 6.09 6.01
N LYS A 142 16.39 6.12 6.44
CA LYS A 142 17.52 6.40 5.55
C LYS A 142 17.61 5.33 4.46
N ILE A 143 17.75 5.78 3.22
CA ILE A 143 17.94 4.91 2.05
C ILE A 143 19.44 4.57 1.95
N PRO A 144 19.80 3.28 1.92
CA PRO A 144 21.16 2.85 1.62
C PRO A 144 21.64 3.39 0.27
N ASP A 145 22.93 3.75 0.19
CA ASP A 145 23.49 4.42 -1.00
C ASP A 145 23.36 3.56 -2.28
N GLU A 146 23.41 2.23 -2.15
CA GLU A 146 23.28 1.28 -3.25
C GLU A 146 21.84 1.12 -3.80
N LEU A 147 20.83 1.64 -3.11
CA LEU A 147 19.45 1.58 -3.57
C LEU A 147 19.04 2.91 -4.25
N SER A 148 18.39 2.79 -5.40
CA SER A 148 17.78 3.93 -6.08
C SER A 148 16.44 4.31 -5.47
N ASP A 149 15.97 5.54 -5.73
CA ASP A 149 14.65 6.01 -5.30
C ASP A 149 13.52 5.14 -5.89
N GLU A 150 13.67 4.70 -7.14
CA GLU A 150 12.70 3.81 -7.80
C GLU A 150 12.61 2.42 -7.16
N GLN A 151 13.74 1.90 -6.64
CA GLN A 151 13.76 0.61 -5.93
C GLN A 151 13.07 0.67 -4.58
N VAL A 152 12.90 1.85 -3.99
CA VAL A 152 12.35 1.97 -2.64
C VAL A 152 10.98 2.61 -2.58
N VAL A 153 10.58 3.44 -3.56
CA VAL A 153 9.32 4.20 -3.49
C VAL A 153 8.09 3.31 -3.30
N LEU A 154 8.07 2.14 -3.92
CA LEU A 154 6.94 1.20 -3.82
C LEU A 154 6.86 0.49 -2.45
N LEU A 155 7.90 0.63 -1.63
CA LEU A 155 7.92 0.08 -0.27
C LEU A 155 7.08 0.94 0.69
N ALA A 156 6.87 2.22 0.36
CA ALA A 156 6.13 3.16 1.20
C ALA A 156 4.70 2.71 1.49
N ASP A 157 4.03 2.09 0.50
CA ASP A 157 2.64 1.64 0.62
C ASP A 157 2.44 0.22 0.09
N ILE A 158 2.49 0.00 -1.24
CA ILE A 158 1.99 -1.25 -1.84
C ILE A 158 2.75 -2.48 -1.37
N ALA A 159 4.07 -2.42 -1.20
CA ALA A 159 4.84 -3.55 -0.69
C ALA A 159 4.58 -3.73 0.81
N SER A 160 4.53 -2.64 1.59
CA SER A 160 4.20 -2.72 3.01
C SER A 160 2.82 -3.33 3.24
N THR A 161 1.81 -2.88 2.47
CA THR A 161 0.43 -3.39 2.54
C THR A 161 0.35 -4.85 2.10
N GLY A 162 0.90 -5.19 0.94
CA GLY A 162 0.83 -6.55 0.42
C GLY A 162 1.55 -7.57 1.31
N PHE A 163 2.74 -7.24 1.79
CA PHE A 163 3.47 -8.12 2.72
C PHE A 163 2.75 -8.25 4.05
N SER A 164 2.16 -7.16 4.58
CA SER A 164 1.40 -7.25 5.83
C SER A 164 0.15 -8.11 5.70
N GLY A 165 -0.45 -8.19 4.51
CA GLY A 165 -1.53 -9.13 4.24
C GLY A 165 -1.11 -10.58 4.39
N ALA A 166 0.08 -10.92 3.91
CA ALA A 166 0.67 -12.25 4.07
C ALA A 166 1.09 -12.52 5.54
N GLU A 167 1.68 -11.52 6.19
CA GLU A 167 2.11 -11.59 7.60
C GLU A 167 0.90 -11.75 8.56
N SER A 168 -0.14 -10.94 8.39
CA SER A 168 -1.34 -10.96 9.25
C SER A 168 -2.21 -12.20 9.06
N ALA A 169 -2.16 -12.81 7.86
CA ALA A 169 -2.76 -14.10 7.59
C ALA A 169 -2.08 -15.24 8.37
N ASN A 170 -0.90 -14.98 8.96
CA ASN A 170 -0.09 -15.97 9.67
C ASN A 170 0.25 -17.18 8.79
N ILE A 171 0.65 -16.91 7.55
CA ILE A 171 1.11 -17.95 6.61
C ILE A 171 2.24 -18.76 7.25
N ARG A 172 2.19 -20.07 7.12
CA ARG A 172 3.22 -21.00 7.57
C ARG A 172 3.95 -21.60 6.39
N ILE A 173 5.17 -22.09 6.63
CA ILE A 173 5.91 -22.87 5.63
C ILE A 173 5.05 -24.08 5.22
N GLY A 174 4.81 -24.21 3.92
CA GLY A 174 4.02 -25.29 3.35
C GLY A 174 2.55 -24.97 3.12
N ASP A 175 2.03 -23.84 3.59
CA ASP A 175 0.64 -23.44 3.35
C ASP A 175 0.34 -23.21 1.86
N THR A 176 -0.92 -23.39 1.51
CA THR A 176 -1.51 -23.03 0.21
C THR A 176 -2.20 -21.66 0.32
N VAL A 177 -1.89 -20.76 -0.61
CA VAL A 177 -2.36 -19.37 -0.57
C VAL A 177 -3.05 -18.99 -1.88
N ALA A 178 -4.28 -18.45 -1.80
CA ALA A 178 -4.98 -17.86 -2.92
C ALA A 178 -4.99 -16.33 -2.76
N VAL A 179 -4.60 -15.58 -3.81
CA VAL A 179 -4.56 -14.11 -3.79
C VAL A 179 -5.51 -13.57 -4.85
N PHE A 180 -6.58 -12.92 -4.41
CA PHE A 180 -7.63 -12.36 -5.27
C PHE A 180 -7.31 -10.93 -5.67
N ALA A 181 -7.27 -10.70 -6.97
CA ALA A 181 -6.75 -9.55 -7.72
C ALA A 181 -5.23 -9.42 -7.64
N GLN A 182 -4.61 -9.24 -8.82
CA GLN A 182 -3.17 -9.06 -8.99
C GLN A 182 -2.86 -7.62 -9.45
N GLY A 183 -3.54 -6.65 -8.81
CA GLY A 183 -3.10 -5.26 -8.81
C GLY A 183 -1.81 -5.10 -8.00
N PRO A 184 -1.23 -3.89 -7.91
CA PRO A 184 0.06 -3.69 -7.23
C PRO A 184 0.13 -4.27 -5.80
N ILE A 185 -0.94 -4.13 -5.01
CA ILE A 185 -1.02 -4.70 -3.65
C ILE A 185 -1.06 -6.23 -3.70
N GLY A 186 -1.90 -6.81 -4.57
CA GLY A 186 -2.00 -8.28 -4.70
C GLY A 186 -0.72 -8.92 -5.19
N LEU A 187 0.00 -8.27 -6.12
CA LEU A 187 1.32 -8.71 -6.59
C LEU A 187 2.35 -8.72 -5.44
N CYS A 188 2.34 -7.68 -4.59
CA CYS A 188 3.18 -7.65 -3.39
C CYS A 188 2.73 -8.70 -2.35
N ALA A 189 1.43 -8.97 -2.19
CA ALA A 189 0.93 -10.03 -1.31
C ALA A 189 1.38 -11.43 -1.81
N THR A 190 1.35 -11.64 -3.12
CA THR A 190 1.88 -12.85 -3.79
C THR A 190 3.37 -13.03 -3.50
N ALA A 191 4.17 -11.97 -3.64
CA ALA A 191 5.60 -11.99 -3.29
C ALA A 191 5.81 -12.22 -1.79
N GLY A 192 4.98 -11.61 -0.93
CA GLY A 192 5.02 -11.81 0.52
C GLY A 192 4.74 -13.28 0.91
N ALA A 193 3.72 -13.89 0.32
CA ALA A 193 3.41 -15.31 0.55
C ALA A 193 4.58 -16.23 0.15
N LYS A 194 5.24 -15.94 -0.99
CA LYS A 194 6.44 -16.66 -1.42
C LYS A 194 7.58 -16.50 -0.42
N LEU A 195 7.84 -15.29 0.06
CA LEU A 195 8.92 -15.00 1.00
C LEU A 195 8.73 -15.70 2.35
N ILE A 196 7.48 -15.87 2.80
CA ILE A 196 7.15 -16.56 4.06
C ILE A 196 7.25 -18.08 3.91
N GLY A 197 7.14 -18.62 2.68
CA GLY A 197 7.33 -20.04 2.42
C GLY A 197 6.05 -20.82 2.08
N ALA A 198 5.05 -20.16 1.49
CA ALA A 198 3.90 -20.86 0.93
C ALA A 198 4.34 -21.87 -0.14
N SER A 199 3.78 -23.10 -0.09
CA SER A 199 4.12 -24.19 -1.01
C SER A 199 3.38 -24.09 -2.34
N LEU A 200 2.17 -23.54 -2.32
CA LEU A 200 1.36 -23.29 -3.51
C LEU A 200 0.74 -21.87 -3.40
N ILE A 201 0.99 -21.04 -4.40
CA ILE A 201 0.42 -19.70 -4.50
C ILE A 201 -0.40 -19.63 -5.77
N ILE A 202 -1.68 -19.31 -5.62
CA ILE A 202 -2.66 -19.19 -6.70
C ILE A 202 -3.08 -17.74 -6.81
N GLY A 203 -2.73 -17.07 -7.91
CA GLY A 203 -3.23 -15.74 -8.25
C GLY A 203 -4.59 -15.82 -8.93
N VAL A 204 -5.48 -14.86 -8.68
CA VAL A 204 -6.75 -14.70 -9.40
C VAL A 204 -6.75 -13.34 -10.07
N GLU A 205 -6.79 -13.31 -11.41
CA GLU A 205 -6.70 -12.07 -12.21
C GLU A 205 -7.18 -12.33 -13.64
N SER A 206 -7.78 -11.34 -14.29
CA SER A 206 -8.23 -11.41 -15.68
C SER A 206 -7.38 -10.59 -16.66
N ASP A 207 -6.60 -9.63 -16.17
CA ASP A 207 -5.71 -8.81 -17.01
C ASP A 207 -4.44 -9.61 -17.37
N PRO A 208 -4.14 -9.82 -18.67
CA PRO A 208 -3.00 -10.65 -19.09
C PRO A 208 -1.64 -10.14 -18.59
N VAL A 209 -1.45 -8.81 -18.52
CA VAL A 209 -0.19 -8.20 -18.04
C VAL A 209 0.00 -8.50 -16.56
N ARG A 210 -1.08 -8.39 -15.76
CA ARG A 210 -1.06 -8.70 -14.33
C ARG A 210 -0.93 -10.19 -14.07
N MET A 211 -1.55 -11.04 -14.90
CA MET A 211 -1.38 -12.51 -14.80
C MET A 211 0.09 -12.90 -15.00
N GLU A 212 0.76 -12.34 -15.98
CA GLU A 212 2.19 -12.62 -16.20
C GLU A 212 3.05 -12.04 -15.07
N MET A 213 2.75 -10.83 -14.59
CA MET A 213 3.46 -10.25 -13.45
C MET A 213 3.23 -11.07 -12.18
N SER A 214 2.04 -11.64 -11.97
CA SER A 214 1.73 -12.53 -10.85
C SER A 214 2.66 -13.73 -10.79
N LYS A 215 2.93 -14.38 -11.93
CA LYS A 215 3.89 -15.48 -12.02
C LYS A 215 5.31 -15.01 -11.66
N ARG A 216 5.74 -13.85 -12.17
CA ARG A 216 7.04 -13.26 -11.83
C ARG A 216 7.16 -12.98 -10.32
N MET A 217 6.08 -12.54 -9.68
CA MET A 217 6.04 -12.29 -8.22
C MET A 217 5.97 -13.57 -7.40
N GLY A 218 5.69 -14.71 -8.00
CA GLY A 218 5.78 -16.01 -7.34
C GLY A 218 4.52 -16.87 -7.35
N ALA A 219 3.46 -16.48 -8.06
CA ALA A 219 2.32 -17.34 -8.25
C ALA A 219 2.70 -18.57 -9.09
N HIS A 220 2.33 -19.76 -8.61
CA HIS A 220 2.55 -21.01 -9.32
C HIS A 220 1.47 -21.23 -10.38
N VAL A 221 0.25 -20.80 -10.08
CA VAL A 221 -0.91 -20.85 -10.98
C VAL A 221 -1.59 -19.49 -10.95
N VAL A 222 -2.12 -19.03 -12.09
CA VAL A 222 -2.98 -17.86 -12.17
C VAL A 222 -4.27 -18.26 -12.85
N LEU A 223 -5.39 -18.03 -12.17
CA LEU A 223 -6.74 -18.36 -12.63
C LEU A 223 -7.42 -17.09 -13.15
N ASP A 224 -8.05 -17.19 -14.31
CA ASP A 224 -8.89 -16.13 -14.87
C ASP A 224 -10.36 -16.37 -14.45
N PRO A 225 -10.93 -15.47 -13.61
CA PRO A 225 -12.30 -15.60 -13.14
C PRO A 225 -13.36 -15.46 -14.25
N THR A 226 -12.95 -15.01 -15.44
CA THR A 226 -13.85 -14.95 -16.61
C THR A 226 -13.92 -16.28 -17.38
N GLN A 227 -12.97 -17.19 -17.10
CA GLN A 227 -12.82 -18.46 -17.84
C GLN A 227 -13.16 -19.70 -17.00
N CYS A 228 -13.19 -19.56 -15.67
CA CYS A 228 -13.44 -20.69 -14.78
C CYS A 228 -14.14 -20.28 -13.47
N ASP A 229 -14.73 -21.27 -12.79
CA ASP A 229 -15.10 -21.13 -11.38
C ASP A 229 -13.83 -21.21 -10.51
N VAL A 230 -13.35 -20.05 -10.10
CA VAL A 230 -12.09 -19.95 -9.34
C VAL A 230 -12.16 -20.66 -8.00
N VAL A 231 -13.33 -20.72 -7.35
CA VAL A 231 -13.51 -21.41 -6.06
C VAL A 231 -13.36 -22.91 -6.24
N ALA A 232 -14.01 -23.48 -7.27
CA ALA A 232 -13.93 -24.89 -7.60
C ALA A 232 -12.49 -25.29 -7.97
N GLU A 233 -11.82 -24.49 -8.82
CA GLU A 233 -10.44 -24.78 -9.23
C GLU A 233 -9.44 -24.64 -8.08
N ILE A 234 -9.57 -23.64 -7.19
CA ILE A 234 -8.73 -23.51 -6.00
C ILE A 234 -8.91 -24.74 -5.11
N LYS A 235 -10.16 -25.18 -4.83
CA LYS A 235 -10.41 -26.36 -4.02
C LYS A 235 -9.83 -27.64 -4.64
N LYS A 236 -9.91 -27.77 -5.93
CA LYS A 236 -9.30 -28.90 -6.66
C LYS A 236 -7.78 -28.89 -6.56
N LEU A 237 -7.13 -27.76 -6.78
CA LEU A 237 -5.67 -27.60 -6.71
C LEU A 237 -5.12 -27.82 -5.30
N THR A 238 -5.90 -27.48 -4.28
CA THR A 238 -5.50 -27.55 -2.86
C THR A 238 -6.02 -28.80 -2.13
N GLY A 239 -6.77 -29.66 -2.82
CA GLY A 239 -7.33 -30.85 -2.20
C GLY A 239 -8.43 -30.58 -1.16
N GLY A 240 -9.19 -29.49 -1.31
CA GLY A 240 -10.34 -29.18 -0.44
C GLY A 240 -10.48 -27.74 0.03
N GLY A 241 -9.51 -26.89 -0.27
CA GLY A 241 -9.52 -25.47 0.02
C GLY A 241 -8.16 -24.94 0.45
N ALA A 242 -7.93 -23.64 0.26
CA ALA A 242 -6.68 -22.99 0.61
C ALA A 242 -6.55 -22.79 2.13
N ASP A 243 -5.33 -22.83 2.66
CA ASP A 243 -5.03 -22.46 4.05
C ASP A 243 -5.27 -20.98 4.28
N VAL A 244 -4.92 -20.16 3.31
CA VAL A 244 -5.03 -18.71 3.35
C VAL A 244 -5.62 -18.19 2.04
N ALA A 245 -6.53 -17.21 2.15
CA ALA A 245 -6.96 -16.38 1.05
C ALA A 245 -6.64 -14.91 1.36
N ILE A 246 -6.05 -14.20 0.40
CA ILE A 246 -5.78 -12.76 0.51
C ILE A 246 -6.66 -12.04 -0.49
N GLU A 247 -7.50 -11.12 -0.01
CA GLU A 247 -8.38 -10.30 -0.83
C GLU A 247 -7.75 -8.90 -0.97
N ALA A 248 -7.45 -8.46 -2.20
CA ALA A 248 -6.70 -7.24 -2.49
C ALA A 248 -7.41 -6.31 -3.50
N LEU A 249 -8.76 -6.33 -3.56
CA LEU A 249 -9.56 -5.50 -4.47
C LEU A 249 -10.62 -4.65 -3.77
N GLY A 250 -11.33 -5.23 -2.78
CA GLY A 250 -12.41 -4.54 -2.07
C GLY A 250 -13.78 -4.67 -2.74
N LEU A 251 -14.07 -5.79 -3.39
CA LEU A 251 -15.39 -6.08 -3.96
C LEU A 251 -16.08 -7.23 -3.22
N GLN A 252 -17.42 -7.19 -3.19
CA GLN A 252 -18.24 -8.25 -2.60
C GLN A 252 -17.90 -9.62 -3.18
N VAL A 253 -17.79 -9.73 -4.52
CA VAL A 253 -17.54 -11.00 -5.21
C VAL A 253 -16.17 -11.57 -4.89
N THR A 254 -15.13 -10.74 -4.76
CA THR A 254 -13.78 -11.21 -4.42
C THR A 254 -13.69 -11.61 -2.95
N PHE A 255 -14.38 -10.90 -2.05
CA PHE A 255 -14.49 -11.27 -0.65
C PHE A 255 -15.19 -12.64 -0.47
N GLU A 256 -16.33 -12.84 -1.14
CA GLU A 256 -17.07 -14.11 -1.07
C GLU A 256 -16.25 -15.26 -1.63
N ASN A 257 -15.64 -15.10 -2.79
CA ASN A 257 -14.81 -16.14 -3.41
C ASN A 257 -13.59 -16.47 -2.53
N ALA A 258 -12.96 -15.45 -1.93
CA ALA A 258 -11.85 -15.63 -1.01
C ALA A 258 -12.27 -16.42 0.25
N LEU A 259 -13.46 -16.17 0.78
CA LEU A 259 -13.98 -16.92 1.91
C LEU A 259 -14.37 -18.35 1.53
N ARG A 260 -15.06 -18.53 0.37
CA ARG A 260 -15.55 -19.82 -0.11
C ARG A 260 -14.44 -20.79 -0.51
N CYS A 261 -13.26 -20.27 -0.92
CA CYS A 261 -12.15 -21.11 -1.34
C CYS A 261 -11.29 -21.64 -0.18
N LEU A 262 -11.54 -21.18 1.05
CA LEU A 262 -10.81 -21.64 2.23
C LEU A 262 -11.21 -23.07 2.61
N ARG A 263 -10.25 -23.82 3.16
CA ARG A 263 -10.55 -25.01 3.94
C ARG A 263 -11.09 -24.62 5.32
N PRO A 264 -11.80 -25.53 6.03
CA PRO A 264 -12.14 -25.29 7.44
C PRO A 264 -10.87 -24.94 8.26
N GLY A 265 -11.00 -23.94 9.15
CA GLY A 265 -9.89 -23.39 9.94
C GLY A 265 -8.96 -22.44 9.17
N GLY A 266 -9.25 -22.14 7.90
CA GLY A 266 -8.46 -21.24 7.07
C GLY A 266 -8.60 -19.77 7.45
N THR A 267 -7.73 -18.93 6.92
CA THR A 267 -7.68 -17.48 7.19
C THR A 267 -7.94 -16.67 5.93
N LEU A 268 -8.90 -15.75 5.99
CA LEU A 268 -9.09 -14.67 5.03
C LEU A 268 -8.36 -13.41 5.53
N SER A 269 -7.38 -12.93 4.78
CA SER A 269 -6.75 -11.61 5.00
C SER A 269 -7.28 -10.62 3.98
N SER A 270 -8.00 -9.60 4.44
CA SER A 270 -8.63 -8.59 3.59
C SER A 270 -7.83 -7.30 3.62
N LEU A 271 -7.32 -6.90 2.46
CA LEU A 271 -6.57 -5.67 2.21
C LEU A 271 -7.38 -4.66 1.40
N GLY A 272 -8.46 -5.12 0.76
CA GLY A 272 -9.29 -4.29 -0.10
C GLY A 272 -10.00 -3.19 0.67
N VAL A 273 -10.19 -2.03 0.02
CA VAL A 273 -11.01 -0.92 0.53
C VAL A 273 -12.40 -1.03 -0.07
N TYR A 274 -13.39 -1.27 0.78
CA TYR A 274 -14.78 -1.45 0.36
C TYR A 274 -15.52 -0.11 0.40
N SER A 275 -16.06 0.32 -0.72
CA SER A 275 -16.86 1.55 -0.85
C SER A 275 -18.37 1.35 -0.71
N GLY A 276 -18.83 0.11 -0.45
CA GLY A 276 -20.25 -0.26 -0.34
C GLY A 276 -20.52 -1.15 0.87
N LYS A 277 -21.73 -1.72 0.89
CA LYS A 277 -22.11 -2.70 1.92
C LYS A 277 -21.39 -4.02 1.63
N LEU A 278 -20.66 -4.53 2.63
CA LEU A 278 -20.11 -5.87 2.62
C LEU A 278 -21.05 -6.82 3.35
N GLN A 279 -21.41 -7.93 2.70
CA GLN A 279 -22.24 -8.98 3.26
C GLN A 279 -21.41 -10.26 3.40
N VAL A 280 -21.65 -11.00 4.47
CA VAL A 280 -21.05 -12.33 4.67
C VAL A 280 -22.17 -13.37 4.49
N PRO A 281 -22.24 -14.05 3.32
CA PRO A 281 -23.26 -15.05 3.06
C PRO A 281 -23.15 -16.21 4.04
N TYR A 282 -24.29 -16.70 4.50
CA TYR A 282 -24.41 -17.79 5.47
C TYR A 282 -23.62 -19.05 5.08
N ASP A 283 -23.74 -19.46 3.82
CA ASP A 283 -23.07 -20.63 3.29
C ASP A 283 -21.55 -20.42 3.11
N ALA A 284 -21.12 -19.21 2.67
CA ALA A 284 -19.70 -18.87 2.58
C ALA A 284 -19.03 -18.84 3.97
N PHE A 285 -19.78 -18.45 4.99
CA PHE A 285 -19.32 -18.42 6.38
C PHE A 285 -19.47 -19.77 7.08
N ALA A 286 -19.86 -20.84 6.36
CA ALA A 286 -20.15 -22.17 6.88
C ALA A 286 -21.04 -22.13 8.15
N ALA A 287 -22.08 -21.30 8.14
CA ALA A 287 -23.00 -21.07 9.28
C ALA A 287 -22.29 -20.69 10.59
N GLY A 288 -21.07 -20.14 10.55
CA GLY A 288 -20.25 -19.86 11.73
C GLY A 288 -19.51 -21.07 12.29
N LEU A 289 -19.56 -22.22 11.61
CA LEU A 289 -18.98 -23.48 12.10
C LEU A 289 -17.66 -23.85 11.39
N GLY A 290 -17.14 -22.96 10.51
CA GLY A 290 -15.94 -23.25 9.72
C GLY A 290 -14.61 -22.95 10.42
N ASP A 291 -14.61 -22.48 11.66
CA ASP A 291 -13.42 -22.03 12.40
C ASP A 291 -12.57 -20.99 11.63
N TYR A 292 -13.18 -20.23 10.73
CA TYR A 292 -12.50 -19.24 9.90
C TYR A 292 -11.97 -18.07 10.72
N LYS A 293 -10.83 -17.56 10.30
CA LYS A 293 -10.31 -16.28 10.76
C LYS A 293 -10.46 -15.25 9.65
N ILE A 294 -11.02 -14.09 9.96
CA ILE A 294 -11.10 -12.94 9.04
C ILE A 294 -10.29 -11.84 9.68
N VAL A 295 -9.20 -11.45 9.03
CA VAL A 295 -8.34 -10.35 9.48
C VAL A 295 -8.34 -9.24 8.45
N THR A 296 -8.35 -8.00 8.92
CA THR A 296 -8.21 -6.80 8.09
C THR A 296 -6.89 -6.14 8.42
N THR A 297 -6.21 -5.60 7.42
CA THR A 297 -4.91 -4.98 7.63
C THR A 297 -4.82 -3.70 6.80
N LEU A 298 -4.54 -2.58 7.48
CA LEU A 298 -4.11 -1.36 6.85
C LEU A 298 -2.57 -1.33 6.85
N CYS A 299 -1.99 -0.67 5.85
CA CYS A 299 -0.55 -0.53 5.65
C CYS A 299 0.22 -0.23 6.96
N PRO A 300 1.14 -1.08 7.42
CA PRO A 300 2.05 -0.71 8.50
C PRO A 300 3.06 0.35 8.02
N GLY A 301 3.40 1.28 8.90
CA GLY A 301 4.34 2.36 8.59
C GLY A 301 5.46 2.51 9.61
N GLY A 302 6.12 3.67 9.57
CA GLY A 302 7.25 4.00 10.43
C GLY A 302 8.60 3.51 9.89
N LYS A 303 9.67 4.15 10.37
CA LYS A 303 11.03 3.94 9.82
C LYS A 303 11.52 2.49 9.89
N GLU A 304 11.18 1.75 10.94
CA GLU A 304 11.63 0.36 11.09
C GLU A 304 10.97 -0.57 10.06
N ARG A 305 9.70 -0.35 9.74
CA ARG A 305 9.03 -1.08 8.65
C ARG A 305 9.72 -0.81 7.32
N MET A 306 9.99 0.44 7.01
CA MET A 306 10.68 0.84 5.77
C MET A 306 12.09 0.27 5.70
N ARG A 307 12.86 0.32 6.80
CA ARG A 307 14.20 -0.27 6.89
C ARG A 307 14.19 -1.78 6.58
N ARG A 308 13.25 -2.53 7.16
CA ARG A 308 13.10 -3.97 6.92
C ARG A 308 12.78 -4.27 5.46
N LEU A 309 11.87 -3.50 4.86
CA LEU A 309 11.52 -3.68 3.44
C LEU A 309 12.70 -3.37 2.52
N MET A 310 13.45 -2.29 2.78
CA MET A 310 14.68 -1.98 2.05
C MET A 310 15.71 -3.11 2.16
N SER A 311 15.84 -3.77 3.32
CA SER A 311 16.72 -4.93 3.48
C SER A 311 16.33 -6.12 2.58
N MET A 312 15.05 -6.29 2.26
CA MET A 312 14.59 -7.32 1.31
C MET A 312 15.04 -7.00 -0.12
N VAL A 313 15.07 -5.71 -0.48
CA VAL A 313 15.57 -5.27 -1.79
C VAL A 313 17.10 -5.38 -1.86
N GLN A 314 17.82 -4.93 -0.83
CA GLN A 314 19.28 -5.06 -0.73
C GLN A 314 19.75 -6.52 -0.86
N SER A 315 19.05 -7.43 -0.18
CA SER A 315 19.36 -8.88 -0.23
C SER A 315 18.86 -9.57 -1.50
N LYS A 316 18.28 -8.81 -2.46
CA LYS A 316 17.71 -9.33 -3.72
C LYS A 316 16.62 -10.39 -3.53
N ARG A 317 15.94 -10.38 -2.37
CA ARG A 317 14.81 -11.28 -2.09
C ARG A 317 13.50 -10.75 -2.67
N PHE A 318 13.42 -9.44 -2.92
CA PHE A 318 12.30 -8.77 -3.56
C PHE A 318 12.81 -7.69 -4.51
N ASP A 319 12.29 -7.66 -5.72
CA ASP A 319 12.56 -6.61 -6.71
C ASP A 319 11.24 -5.91 -7.06
N PRO A 320 11.02 -4.67 -6.60
CA PRO A 320 9.81 -3.90 -6.89
C PRO A 320 9.83 -3.20 -8.26
N LEU A 321 11.00 -3.03 -8.89
CA LEU A 321 11.16 -2.25 -10.13
C LEU A 321 10.21 -2.66 -11.26
N PRO A 322 9.92 -3.96 -11.50
CA PRO A 322 9.00 -4.36 -12.55
C PRO A 322 7.56 -3.84 -12.38
N LEU A 323 7.19 -3.42 -11.17
CA LEU A 323 5.87 -2.86 -10.88
C LEU A 323 5.78 -1.37 -11.25
N LEU A 324 6.91 -0.65 -11.35
CA LEU A 324 6.97 0.76 -11.70
C LEU A 324 7.03 0.92 -13.23
N THR A 325 5.86 0.94 -13.86
CA THR A 325 5.76 0.85 -15.32
C THR A 325 5.81 2.20 -16.05
N HIS A 326 5.34 3.27 -15.40
CA HIS A 326 5.21 4.59 -16.04
C HIS A 326 5.86 5.69 -15.19
N ARG A 327 6.33 6.74 -15.84
CA ARG A 327 7.02 7.88 -15.22
C ARG A 327 6.53 9.17 -15.84
N PHE A 328 6.15 10.13 -14.97
CA PHE A 328 5.70 11.46 -15.39
C PHE A 328 6.37 12.52 -14.52
N LYS A 329 6.48 13.73 -15.05
CA LYS A 329 6.79 14.91 -14.24
C LYS A 329 5.55 15.37 -13.46
N LEU A 330 5.75 16.07 -12.36
CA LEU A 330 4.65 16.61 -11.56
C LEU A 330 3.70 17.48 -12.40
N ASP A 331 4.22 18.28 -13.33
CA ASP A 331 3.41 19.13 -14.22
C ASP A 331 2.49 18.31 -15.16
N GLN A 332 2.74 17.01 -15.34
CA GLN A 332 1.93 16.09 -16.13
C GLN A 332 0.92 15.28 -15.29
N ILE A 333 0.61 15.73 -14.08
CA ILE A 333 -0.14 14.94 -13.10
C ILE A 333 -1.52 14.49 -13.61
N VAL A 334 -2.23 15.33 -14.38
CA VAL A 334 -3.56 15.00 -14.90
C VAL A 334 -3.48 13.86 -15.93
N GLU A 335 -2.46 13.89 -16.78
CA GLU A 335 -2.18 12.81 -17.73
C GLU A 335 -1.82 11.51 -16.99
N ALA A 336 -0.95 11.59 -16.00
CA ALA A 336 -0.54 10.48 -15.16
C ALA A 336 -1.74 9.79 -14.48
N TYR A 337 -2.69 10.57 -13.93
CA TYR A 337 -3.93 10.03 -13.36
C TYR A 337 -4.83 9.39 -14.41
N THR A 338 -4.87 9.93 -15.62
CA THR A 338 -5.64 9.36 -16.74
C THR A 338 -5.08 7.99 -17.14
N VAL A 339 -3.76 7.88 -17.30
CA VAL A 339 -3.09 6.63 -17.64
C VAL A 339 -3.29 5.59 -16.53
N PHE A 340 -3.05 5.97 -15.28
CA PHE A 340 -3.20 5.09 -14.12
C PHE A 340 -4.65 4.63 -13.94
N GLY A 341 -5.61 5.54 -14.01
CA GLY A 341 -7.03 5.24 -13.80
C GLY A 341 -7.66 4.39 -14.89
N SER A 342 -7.20 4.53 -16.14
CA SER A 342 -7.66 3.74 -17.30
C SER A 342 -6.88 2.44 -17.49
N ARG A 343 -5.82 2.20 -16.72
CA ARG A 343 -4.93 1.03 -16.87
C ARG A 343 -4.36 0.86 -18.26
N ARG A 344 -4.19 1.97 -18.99
CA ARG A 344 -3.66 1.94 -20.36
C ARG A 344 -2.23 1.41 -20.39
N GLU A 345 -1.83 0.83 -21.52
CA GLU A 345 -0.46 0.41 -21.82
C GLU A 345 0.16 -0.52 -20.77
N GLY A 346 -0.67 -1.35 -20.10
CA GLY A 346 -0.19 -2.27 -19.07
C GLY A 346 0.22 -1.56 -17.77
N CYS A 347 -0.38 -0.41 -17.47
CA CYS A 347 -0.05 0.39 -16.30
C CYS A 347 -0.31 -0.38 -15.00
N LEU A 348 0.75 -0.58 -14.20
CA LEU A 348 0.68 -1.11 -12.84
C LEU A 348 0.87 0.01 -11.80
N LYS A 349 1.98 0.72 -11.86
CA LYS A 349 2.29 1.85 -10.97
C LYS A 349 2.92 3.00 -11.76
N VAL A 350 2.60 4.20 -11.35
CA VAL A 350 3.08 5.45 -11.96
C VAL A 350 3.96 6.20 -10.96
N ALA A 351 5.17 6.51 -11.38
CA ALA A 351 6.08 7.41 -10.67
C ALA A 351 5.84 8.85 -11.10
N ILE A 352 5.90 9.77 -10.14
CA ILE A 352 5.83 11.22 -10.34
C ILE A 352 7.12 11.85 -9.83
N MET A 353 7.78 12.60 -10.68
CA MET A 353 8.99 13.37 -10.38
C MET A 353 8.63 14.85 -10.29
N PRO A 354 8.78 15.49 -9.13
CA PRO A 354 8.61 16.93 -8.99
C PRO A 354 9.62 17.77 -9.73
#